data_4b637ce7e3a94ecead1a1f94ea50905b
#
_entry.id   4b637ce7e3a94ecead1a1f94ea50905b
#
_cell.length_a   1.000
_cell.length_b   1.000
_cell.length_c   1.000
_cell.angle_alpha   90.00
_cell.angle_beta   90.00
_cell.angle_gamma   90.00
#
_symmetry.space_group_name_H-M   'P 1'
#
loop_
_entity.id
_entity.type
_entity.pdbx_description
1 polymer ?
#
loop_
_entity_poly.entity_id
_entity_poly.type
_entity_poly.pdbx_seq_one_letter_code
_entity_poly.pdbx_strand_id
1 'polypeptide(L)'
;MKKSATAAAIVLAAIGAFAGNAMAQESPWLVRARAVHIDPADKSAPVGGVGASDRLHVSSKTIPEIDISYFFTPNIAAELILTYPQKHDVKLDGNNIGTFKHLPPTLSLQYHFMPEKQFSPYVGAGINYTNISDVKLLNGAGRLEHDSWGYSLQAGVDYKLDKNWSLNFDIKKVQIRSDVFIGGA
;
A
#
# COMPACT_ATOMS: atom_id res chain seq x y z
N MET A 1 9.95 -21.93 -15.84
CA MET A 1 10.87 -20.85 -15.41
C MET A 1 10.03 -19.78 -14.77
N LYS A 2 10.21 -19.57 -13.46
CA LYS A 2 9.51 -18.53 -12.71
C LYS A 2 10.09 -17.17 -13.12
N LYS A 3 9.25 -16.27 -13.59
CA LYS A 3 9.66 -14.91 -13.95
C LYS A 3 8.86 -13.95 -13.10
N SER A 4 9.57 -13.28 -12.21
CA SER A 4 9.00 -12.35 -11.23
C SER A 4 8.84 -10.97 -11.85
N ALA A 5 7.63 -10.46 -11.89
CA ALA A 5 7.38 -9.04 -12.08
C ALA A 5 7.40 -8.35 -10.70
N THR A 6 8.27 -7.37 -10.53
CA THR A 6 8.32 -6.59 -9.28
C THR A 6 7.58 -5.28 -9.54
N ALA A 7 6.41 -5.11 -8.93
CA ALA A 7 5.73 -3.83 -8.87
C ALA A 7 6.11 -3.14 -7.56
N ALA A 8 6.64 -1.93 -7.62
CA ALA A 8 6.81 -1.09 -6.45
C ALA A 8 5.72 -0.02 -6.50
N ALA A 9 4.87 0.05 -5.50
CA ALA A 9 3.88 1.09 -5.38
C ALA A 9 4.43 2.24 -4.53
N ILE A 10 4.38 3.46 -5.05
CA ILE A 10 4.60 4.66 -4.26
C ILE A 10 3.22 5.21 -3.94
N VAL A 11 2.93 5.31 -2.66
CA VAL A 11 1.64 5.78 -2.18
C VAL A 11 1.83 7.18 -1.62
N LEU A 12 1.18 8.16 -2.21
CA LEU A 12 1.09 9.51 -1.67
C LEU A 12 -0.26 9.63 -0.97
N ALA A 13 -0.26 9.75 0.35
CA ALA A 13 -1.49 9.90 1.11
C ALA A 13 -1.73 11.37 1.43
N ALA A 14 -2.94 11.82 1.23
CA ALA A 14 -3.37 13.14 1.62
C ALA A 14 -4.53 13.05 2.61
N ILE A 15 -4.36 13.71 3.74
CA ILE A 15 -5.36 14.26 4.68
C ILE A 15 -6.42 13.29 5.21
N GLY A 16 -6.26 12.89 6.43
CA GLY A 16 -7.34 12.33 7.26
C GLY A 16 -7.31 12.93 8.66
N ALA A 17 -8.45 13.34 9.15
CA ALA A 17 -8.62 13.78 10.52
C ALA A 17 -9.67 12.92 11.19
N PHE A 18 -9.40 12.37 12.36
CA PHE A 18 -10.41 11.69 13.15
C PHE A 18 -10.29 11.99 14.64
N ALA A 19 -11.44 12.22 15.26
CA ALA A 19 -11.57 12.45 16.68
C ALA A 19 -11.63 11.12 17.44
N GLY A 20 -10.73 10.94 18.38
CA GLY A 20 -10.92 10.00 19.48
C GLY A 20 -11.39 10.74 20.71
N ASN A 21 -12.39 10.21 21.43
CA ASN A 21 -12.92 10.83 22.64
C ASN A 21 -11.82 11.03 23.68
N ALA A 22 -11.65 12.27 24.14
CA ALA A 22 -10.77 12.62 25.23
C ALA A 22 -11.28 12.00 26.54
N MET A 23 -10.60 10.95 26.98
CA MET A 23 -10.52 10.61 28.39
C MET A 23 -9.19 11.14 28.90
N ALA A 24 -9.10 11.53 30.17
CA ALA A 24 -7.98 12.21 30.82
C ALA A 24 -6.67 11.39 30.90
N GLN A 25 -6.59 10.29 30.21
CA GLN A 25 -5.39 9.50 29.93
C GLN A 25 -5.25 9.43 28.42
N GLU A 26 -4.15 9.91 27.87
CA GLU A 26 -3.91 9.83 26.42
C GLU A 26 -4.07 8.39 25.96
N SER A 27 -5.06 8.19 25.10
CA SER A 27 -5.30 6.86 24.54
C SER A 27 -4.06 6.42 23.73
N PRO A 28 -3.57 5.19 23.91
CA PRO A 28 -2.47 4.67 23.08
C PRO A 28 -2.92 4.40 21.63
N TRP A 29 -4.20 4.56 21.33
CA TRP A 29 -4.77 4.29 20.02
C TRP A 29 -4.90 5.56 19.18
N LEU A 30 -4.47 5.48 17.94
CA LEU A 30 -4.67 6.50 16.94
C LEU A 30 -5.32 5.86 15.70
N VAL A 31 -6.42 6.44 15.23
CA VAL A 31 -7.09 6.03 14.00
C VAL A 31 -6.96 7.14 12.98
N ARG A 32 -6.56 6.80 11.77
CA ARG A 32 -6.47 7.73 10.64
C ARG A 32 -7.34 7.25 9.49
N ALA A 33 -8.01 8.20 8.84
CA ALA A 33 -8.63 7.98 7.53
C ALA A 33 -7.90 8.81 6.50
N ARG A 34 -7.52 8.21 5.39
CA ARG A 34 -6.71 8.83 4.33
C ARG A 34 -7.33 8.64 2.96
N ALA A 35 -7.07 9.58 2.07
CA ALA A 35 -7.17 9.35 0.63
C ALA A 35 -5.76 9.04 0.12
N VAL A 36 -5.59 7.85 -0.43
CA VAL A 36 -4.28 7.33 -0.83
C VAL A 36 -4.23 7.23 -2.34
N HIS A 37 -3.24 7.89 -2.97
CA HIS A 37 -2.95 7.69 -4.37
C HIS A 37 -1.92 6.59 -4.53
N ILE A 38 -2.33 5.49 -5.18
CA ILE A 38 -1.47 4.35 -5.51
C ILE A 38 -0.92 4.57 -6.90
N ASP A 39 0.40 4.61 -7.02
CA ASP A 39 1.13 4.68 -8.28
C ASP A 39 2.02 3.44 -8.41
N PRO A 40 1.59 2.42 -9.17
CA PRO A 40 2.37 1.21 -9.37
C PRO A 40 3.64 1.51 -10.17
N ALA A 41 4.78 1.02 -9.71
CA ALA A 41 5.99 1.05 -10.53
C ALA A 41 5.85 -0.01 -11.63
N ASP A 42 5.57 0.40 -12.83
CA ASP A 42 5.39 -0.43 -14.04
C ASP A 42 6.67 -1.16 -14.45
N LYS A 43 7.12 -2.08 -13.57
CA LYS A 43 8.32 -2.89 -13.80
C LYS A 43 7.93 -4.33 -14.01
N SER A 44 8.20 -4.85 -15.19
CA SER A 44 7.98 -6.25 -15.51
C SER A 44 9.20 -6.87 -16.19
N ALA A 45 9.44 -8.15 -15.92
CA ALA A 45 10.32 -8.95 -16.78
C ALA A 45 9.71 -9.05 -18.19
N PRO A 46 10.51 -9.38 -19.23
CA PRO A 46 9.99 -9.63 -20.57
C PRO A 46 8.82 -10.62 -20.54
N VAL A 47 7.69 -10.25 -21.14
CA VAL A 47 6.49 -11.08 -21.18
C VAL A 47 6.78 -12.34 -22.01
N GLY A 48 6.51 -13.54 -21.41
CA GLY A 48 6.87 -14.80 -22.03
C GLY A 48 8.38 -15.06 -22.15
N GLY A 49 9.22 -14.19 -21.59
CA GLY A 49 10.68 -14.28 -21.61
C GLY A 49 11.34 -13.78 -22.88
N VAL A 50 10.58 -13.13 -23.74
CA VAL A 50 11.05 -12.62 -25.04
C VAL A 50 10.68 -11.14 -25.17
N GLY A 51 11.58 -10.34 -25.74
CA GLY A 51 11.36 -8.92 -25.99
C GLY A 51 11.82 -8.00 -24.84
N ALA A 52 11.34 -6.75 -24.85
CA ALA A 52 11.68 -5.74 -23.86
C ALA A 52 11.03 -6.01 -22.50
N SER A 53 11.68 -5.53 -21.43
CA SER A 53 11.10 -5.42 -20.08
C SER A 53 10.12 -4.23 -20.02
N ASP A 54 9.38 -4.14 -18.91
CA ASP A 54 8.57 -2.97 -18.55
C ASP A 54 7.46 -2.62 -19.56
N ARG A 55 6.87 -3.66 -20.16
CA ARG A 55 5.74 -3.54 -21.11
C ARG A 55 4.38 -3.67 -20.44
N LEU A 56 4.33 -4.17 -19.19
CA LEU A 56 3.11 -4.29 -18.40
C LEU A 56 2.90 -3.02 -17.58
N HIS A 57 1.74 -2.41 -17.72
CA HIS A 57 1.31 -1.25 -16.97
C HIS A 57 0.09 -1.56 -16.13
N VAL A 58 0.10 -1.12 -14.89
CA VAL A 58 -1.02 -1.24 -13.94
C VAL A 58 -1.58 0.14 -13.66
N SER A 59 -2.88 0.29 -13.71
CA SER A 59 -3.51 1.59 -13.51
C SER A 59 -3.26 2.17 -12.12
N SER A 60 -2.92 3.45 -12.04
CA SER A 60 -2.92 4.21 -10.80
C SER A 60 -4.34 4.41 -10.29
N LYS A 61 -4.50 4.59 -8.99
CA LYS A 61 -5.82 4.73 -8.36
C LYS A 61 -5.74 5.49 -7.05
N THR A 62 -6.76 6.33 -6.80
CA THR A 62 -6.96 6.93 -5.49
C THR A 62 -8.03 6.17 -4.73
N ILE A 63 -7.73 5.78 -3.50
CA ILE A 63 -8.60 4.97 -2.65
C ILE A 63 -8.70 5.54 -1.24
N PRO A 64 -9.80 5.31 -0.52
CA PRO A 64 -9.83 5.50 0.91
C PRO A 64 -9.05 4.39 1.62
N GLU A 65 -8.37 4.77 2.68
CA GLU A 65 -7.60 3.90 3.56
C GLU A 65 -7.93 4.26 5.01
N ILE A 66 -8.01 3.26 5.86
CA ILE A 66 -8.09 3.41 7.31
C ILE A 66 -6.89 2.72 7.92
N ASP A 67 -6.20 3.40 8.79
CA ASP A 67 -5.17 2.79 9.61
C ASP A 67 -5.45 2.96 11.09
N ILE A 68 -4.98 1.98 11.85
CA ILE A 68 -5.07 1.93 13.30
C ILE A 68 -3.66 1.77 13.84
N SER A 69 -3.22 2.73 14.63
CA SER A 69 -1.91 2.70 15.28
C SER A 69 -2.08 2.51 16.79
N TYR A 70 -1.23 1.68 17.37
CA TYR A 70 -1.09 1.49 18.80
C TYR A 70 0.29 1.92 19.25
N PHE A 71 0.33 2.90 20.14
CA PHE A 71 1.57 3.44 20.71
C PHE A 71 1.99 2.63 21.93
N PHE A 72 3.11 1.92 21.82
CA PHE A 72 3.76 1.23 22.95
C PHE A 72 4.48 2.22 23.86
N THR A 73 5.01 3.27 23.26
CA THR A 73 5.65 4.43 23.91
C THR A 73 5.24 5.67 23.13
N PRO A 74 5.49 6.89 23.63
CA PRO A 74 5.22 8.11 22.85
C PRO A 74 5.90 8.13 21.47
N ASN A 75 7.03 7.41 21.33
CA ASN A 75 7.83 7.40 20.12
C ASN A 75 7.62 6.16 19.23
N ILE A 76 7.12 5.05 19.77
CA ILE A 76 7.05 3.77 19.03
C ILE A 76 5.61 3.32 18.93
N ALA A 77 5.15 3.11 17.70
CA ALA A 77 3.82 2.61 17.40
C ALA A 77 3.85 1.46 16.40
N ALA A 78 2.90 0.52 16.55
CA ALA A 78 2.53 -0.41 15.48
C ALA A 78 1.33 0.17 14.72
N GLU A 79 1.39 0.15 13.39
CA GLU A 79 0.31 0.59 12.51
C GLU A 79 -0.20 -0.60 11.69
N LEU A 80 -1.50 -0.83 11.73
CA LEU A 80 -2.21 -1.75 10.86
C LEU A 80 -3.00 -0.95 9.83
N ILE A 81 -2.69 -1.17 8.57
CA ILE A 81 -3.36 -0.53 7.44
C ILE A 81 -4.42 -1.46 6.90
N LEU A 82 -5.64 -0.93 6.78
CA LEU A 82 -6.81 -1.62 6.28
C LEU A 82 -7.35 -0.88 5.06
N THR A 83 -7.61 -1.63 4.00
CA THR A 83 -8.26 -1.13 2.78
C THR A 83 -9.24 -2.19 2.27
N TYR A 84 -10.00 -1.88 1.23
CA TYR A 84 -10.86 -2.87 0.58
C TYR A 84 -10.19 -3.40 -0.71
N PRO A 85 -10.64 -4.56 -1.25
CA PRO A 85 -10.04 -5.11 -2.47
C PRO A 85 -10.09 -4.13 -3.64
N GLN A 86 -8.93 -3.79 -4.19
CA GLN A 86 -8.78 -2.83 -5.28
C GLN A 86 -8.71 -3.55 -6.61
N LYS A 87 -9.57 -3.13 -7.57
CA LYS A 87 -9.53 -3.62 -8.95
C LYS A 87 -8.58 -2.74 -9.76
N HIS A 88 -7.64 -3.36 -10.45
CA HIS A 88 -6.72 -2.70 -11.39
C HIS A 88 -6.88 -3.25 -12.80
N ASP A 89 -6.71 -2.36 -13.78
CA ASP A 89 -6.58 -2.73 -15.18
C ASP A 89 -5.11 -3.00 -15.48
N VAL A 90 -4.85 -4.05 -16.26
CA VAL A 90 -3.53 -4.41 -16.75
C VAL A 90 -3.47 -4.13 -18.23
N LYS A 91 -2.45 -3.40 -18.64
CA LYS A 91 -2.20 -3.08 -20.05
C LYS A 91 -0.86 -3.67 -20.48
N LEU A 92 -0.82 -4.22 -21.67
CA LEU A 92 0.39 -4.65 -22.37
C LEU A 92 0.53 -3.78 -23.62
N ASP A 93 1.62 -3.03 -23.73
CA ASP A 93 1.87 -2.09 -24.82
C ASP A 93 0.68 -1.13 -25.07
N GLY A 94 0.05 -0.66 -24.00
CA GLY A 94 -1.10 0.24 -24.07
C GLY A 94 -2.46 -0.44 -24.28
N ASN A 95 -2.51 -1.72 -24.65
CA ASN A 95 -3.75 -2.46 -24.83
C ASN A 95 -4.18 -3.13 -23.52
N ASN A 96 -5.44 -2.97 -23.13
CA ASN A 96 -5.98 -3.64 -21.95
C ASN A 96 -6.05 -5.16 -22.19
N ILE A 97 -5.33 -5.92 -21.37
CA ILE A 97 -5.28 -7.38 -21.42
C ILE A 97 -6.06 -8.04 -20.27
N GLY A 98 -6.65 -7.24 -19.39
CA GLY A 98 -7.49 -7.76 -18.32
C GLY A 98 -7.43 -6.98 -17.03
N THR A 99 -7.91 -7.61 -15.97
CA THR A 99 -8.02 -7.00 -14.63
C THR A 99 -7.71 -8.00 -13.54
N PHE A 100 -7.32 -7.48 -12.37
CA PHE A 100 -7.22 -8.26 -11.13
C PHE A 100 -7.63 -7.41 -9.94
N LYS A 101 -7.95 -8.06 -8.83
CA LYS A 101 -8.15 -7.40 -7.54
C LYS A 101 -7.01 -7.76 -6.60
N HIS A 102 -6.58 -6.80 -5.79
CA HIS A 102 -5.66 -7.05 -4.71
C HIS A 102 -6.11 -6.38 -3.41
N LEU A 103 -5.77 -7.00 -2.31
CA LEU A 103 -5.97 -6.49 -0.96
C LEU A 103 -4.64 -6.58 -0.21
N PRO A 104 -3.96 -5.45 0.04
CA PRO A 104 -2.64 -5.42 0.65
C PRO A 104 -2.67 -4.96 2.12
N PRO A 105 -3.16 -5.73 3.10
CA PRO A 105 -2.96 -5.38 4.50
C PRO A 105 -1.46 -5.26 4.79
N THR A 106 -1.12 -4.22 5.54
CA THR A 106 0.26 -3.89 5.88
C THR A 106 0.36 -3.65 7.38
N LEU A 107 1.32 -4.29 8.01
CA LEU A 107 1.67 -4.08 9.40
C LEU A 107 3.05 -3.42 9.47
N SER A 108 3.12 -2.23 10.04
CA SER A 108 4.33 -1.43 10.14
C SER A 108 4.68 -1.09 11.58
N LEU A 109 5.96 -0.97 11.87
CA LEU A 109 6.46 -0.33 13.08
C LEU A 109 6.90 1.08 12.73
N GLN A 110 6.44 2.08 13.48
CA GLN A 110 6.74 3.50 13.29
C GLN A 110 7.58 4.03 14.45
N TYR A 111 8.48 4.96 14.13
CA TYR A 111 9.20 5.77 15.11
C TYR A 111 8.87 7.25 14.89
N HIS A 112 8.25 7.88 15.89
CA HIS A 112 7.89 9.30 15.91
C HIS A 112 8.99 10.09 16.62
N PHE A 113 9.58 11.06 15.92
CA PHE A 113 10.75 11.81 16.44
C PHE A 113 10.39 12.84 17.50
N MET A 114 9.25 13.50 17.34
CA MET A 114 8.81 14.60 18.21
C MET A 114 7.33 14.43 18.58
N PRO A 115 6.96 13.37 19.33
CA PRO A 115 5.56 13.04 19.58
C PRO A 115 4.81 14.11 20.37
N GLU A 116 5.52 14.88 21.22
CA GLU A 116 4.92 15.95 22.04
C GLU A 116 4.75 17.28 21.29
N LYS A 117 5.36 17.42 20.10
CA LYS A 117 5.27 18.66 19.33
C LYS A 117 4.05 18.68 18.41
N GLN A 118 3.66 19.89 18.02
CA GLN A 118 2.59 20.08 17.03
C GLN A 118 2.95 19.43 15.68
N PHE A 119 4.22 19.51 15.30
CA PHE A 119 4.78 18.86 14.12
C PHE A 119 5.53 17.62 14.55
N SER A 120 5.01 16.45 14.24
CA SER A 120 5.54 15.16 14.64
C SER A 120 5.88 14.31 13.40
N PRO A 121 7.10 14.40 12.89
CA PRO A 121 7.54 13.55 11.79
C PRO A 121 7.80 12.12 12.28
N TYR A 122 7.60 11.15 11.38
CA TYR A 122 7.85 9.75 11.67
C TYR A 122 8.40 9.01 10.45
N VAL A 123 9.03 7.88 10.73
CA VAL A 123 9.43 6.89 9.74
C VAL A 123 8.91 5.53 10.17
N GLY A 124 8.71 4.63 9.22
CA GLY A 124 8.25 3.29 9.51
C GLY A 124 8.75 2.26 8.52
N ALA A 125 8.79 1.02 8.99
CA ALA A 125 9.05 -0.14 8.17
C ALA A 125 8.10 -1.27 8.56
N GLY A 126 7.69 -2.08 7.59
CA GLY A 126 6.70 -3.11 7.83
C GLY A 126 6.73 -4.24 6.82
N ILE A 127 5.85 -5.17 7.06
CA ILE A 127 5.56 -6.30 6.18
C ILE A 127 4.19 -6.11 5.54
N ASN A 128 4.10 -6.50 4.30
CA ASN A 128 2.88 -6.47 3.52
C ASN A 128 2.52 -7.90 3.09
N TYR A 129 1.26 -8.27 3.28
CA TYR A 129 0.70 -9.47 2.69
C TYR A 129 -0.35 -9.04 1.66
N THR A 130 -0.14 -9.40 0.41
CA THR A 130 -1.09 -9.06 -0.67
C THR A 130 -1.83 -10.29 -1.11
N ASN A 131 -3.15 -10.27 -0.98
CA ASN A 131 -4.03 -11.28 -1.57
C ASN A 131 -4.50 -10.78 -2.95
N ILE A 132 -4.27 -11.60 -3.99
CA ILE A 132 -4.65 -11.32 -5.37
C ILE A 132 -5.82 -12.22 -5.75
N SER A 133 -6.89 -11.63 -6.21
CA SER A 133 -8.15 -12.32 -6.54
C SER A 133 -8.76 -11.78 -7.83
N ASP A 134 -9.81 -12.43 -8.30
CA ASP A 134 -10.57 -12.06 -9.52
C ASP A 134 -9.69 -11.78 -10.74
N VAL A 135 -8.67 -12.60 -10.93
CA VAL A 135 -7.73 -12.49 -12.07
C VAL A 135 -8.46 -12.84 -13.37
N LYS A 136 -8.57 -11.85 -14.26
CA LYS A 136 -9.17 -11.98 -15.59
C LYS A 136 -8.19 -11.43 -16.62
N LEU A 137 -7.16 -12.22 -16.95
CA LEU A 137 -6.13 -11.86 -17.91
C LEU A 137 -6.24 -12.74 -19.15
N LEU A 138 -6.08 -12.13 -20.35
CA LEU A 138 -6.01 -12.81 -21.63
C LEU A 138 -7.18 -13.80 -21.84
N ASN A 139 -8.42 -13.39 -21.51
CA ASN A 139 -9.61 -14.22 -21.57
C ASN A 139 -9.52 -15.56 -20.81
N GLY A 140 -8.78 -15.55 -19.67
CA GLY A 140 -8.59 -16.73 -18.82
C GLY A 140 -7.32 -17.54 -19.11
N ALA A 141 -6.54 -17.18 -20.12
CA ALA A 141 -5.26 -17.84 -20.41
C ALA A 141 -4.10 -17.33 -19.54
N GLY A 142 -4.27 -16.19 -18.83
CA GLY A 142 -3.30 -15.64 -17.90
C GLY A 142 -3.70 -15.90 -16.45
N ARG A 143 -2.71 -16.27 -15.62
CA ARG A 143 -2.85 -16.46 -14.17
C ARG A 143 -1.85 -15.61 -13.43
N LEU A 144 -2.22 -15.11 -12.26
CA LEU A 144 -1.32 -14.47 -11.29
C LEU A 144 -1.21 -15.35 -10.06
N GLU A 145 -0.08 -15.28 -9.39
CA GLU A 145 0.08 -15.87 -8.05
C GLU A 145 -0.92 -15.21 -7.09
N HIS A 146 -1.62 -16.02 -6.28
CA HIS A 146 -2.77 -15.56 -5.49
C HIS A 146 -2.37 -14.73 -4.27
N ASP A 147 -1.11 -14.85 -3.83
CA ASP A 147 -0.61 -14.14 -2.66
C ASP A 147 0.84 -13.72 -2.84
N SER A 148 1.21 -12.69 -2.12
CA SER A 148 2.56 -12.13 -2.12
C SER A 148 2.91 -11.56 -0.77
N TRP A 149 4.13 -11.84 -0.31
CA TRP A 149 4.73 -11.17 0.82
C TRP A 149 5.73 -10.11 0.35
N GLY A 150 5.68 -8.97 0.98
CA GLY A 150 6.57 -7.87 0.70
C GLY A 150 6.95 -7.08 1.93
N TYR A 151 7.74 -6.05 1.74
CA TYR A 151 8.06 -5.08 2.77
C TYR A 151 7.52 -3.70 2.40
N SER A 152 7.30 -2.88 3.42
CA SER A 152 6.95 -1.48 3.28
C SER A 152 7.95 -0.59 3.98
N LEU A 153 8.20 0.57 3.41
CA LEU A 153 8.92 1.68 4.03
C LEU A 153 8.05 2.91 3.91
N GLN A 154 7.97 3.69 4.99
CA GLN A 154 7.16 4.89 5.02
C GLN A 154 7.86 6.03 5.74
N ALA A 155 7.51 7.25 5.37
CA ALA A 155 7.87 8.47 6.06
C ALA A 155 6.68 9.42 6.01
N GLY A 156 6.37 10.04 7.12
CA GLY A 156 5.21 10.92 7.21
C GLY A 156 5.36 11.96 8.31
N VAL A 157 4.33 12.77 8.43
CA VAL A 157 4.22 13.79 9.45
C VAL A 157 2.78 13.93 9.91
N ASP A 158 2.60 13.99 11.22
CA ASP A 158 1.37 14.41 11.86
C ASP A 158 1.49 15.88 12.27
N TYR A 159 0.52 16.70 11.86
CA TYR A 159 0.38 18.08 12.31
C TYR A 159 -0.83 18.18 13.24
N LYS A 160 -0.58 18.32 14.54
CA LYS A 160 -1.63 18.38 15.56
C LYS A 160 -2.37 19.71 15.49
N LEU A 161 -3.67 19.66 15.28
CA LEU A 161 -4.57 20.82 15.29
C LEU A 161 -5.01 21.12 16.73
N ASP A 162 -5.38 20.07 17.45
CA ASP A 162 -5.74 20.10 18.87
C ASP A 162 -5.44 18.74 19.53
N LYS A 163 -6.01 18.49 20.70
CA LYS A 163 -5.79 17.25 21.48
C LYS A 163 -6.33 15.98 20.78
N ASN A 164 -7.30 16.14 19.86
CA ASN A 164 -8.03 15.03 19.26
C ASN A 164 -7.83 14.94 17.76
N TRP A 165 -7.41 16.05 17.10
CA TRP A 165 -7.35 16.15 15.66
C TRP A 165 -5.95 16.44 15.16
N SER A 166 -5.55 15.73 14.13
CA SER A 166 -4.32 16.01 13.39
C SER A 166 -4.52 15.86 11.90
N LEU A 167 -3.72 16.58 11.13
CA LEU A 167 -3.54 16.35 9.70
C LEU A 167 -2.35 15.42 9.53
N ASN A 168 -2.47 14.47 8.61
CA ASN A 168 -1.41 13.50 8.33
C ASN A 168 -1.01 13.56 6.86
N PHE A 169 0.30 13.56 6.60
CA PHE A 169 0.89 13.33 5.29
C PHE A 169 1.84 12.15 5.38
N ASP A 170 1.72 11.21 4.46
CA ASP A 170 2.51 9.98 4.43
C ASP A 170 2.92 9.63 3.01
N ILE A 171 4.17 9.24 2.84
CA ILE A 171 4.70 8.63 1.62
C ILE A 171 5.13 7.21 1.97
N LYS A 172 4.59 6.24 1.26
CA LYS A 172 4.84 4.83 1.52
C LYS A 172 5.29 4.12 0.24
N LYS A 173 6.35 3.36 0.36
CA LYS A 173 6.81 2.44 -0.67
C LYS A 173 6.53 1.02 -0.22
N VAL A 174 5.69 0.31 -0.98
CA VAL A 174 5.36 -1.09 -0.73
C VAL A 174 5.94 -1.94 -1.86
N GLN A 175 6.70 -2.96 -1.53
CA GLN A 175 7.18 -3.93 -2.50
C GLN A 175 6.20 -5.10 -2.56
N ILE A 176 5.59 -5.28 -3.73
CA ILE A 176 4.71 -6.42 -4.03
C ILE A 176 5.34 -7.16 -5.20
N ARG A 177 5.46 -8.48 -5.09
CA ARG A 177 5.94 -9.36 -6.16
C ARG A 177 4.84 -10.33 -6.51
N SER A 178 4.56 -10.49 -7.79
CA SER A 178 3.63 -11.50 -8.29
C SER A 178 4.20 -12.11 -9.56
N ASP A 179 4.17 -13.43 -9.63
CA ASP A 179 4.56 -14.16 -10.83
C ASP A 179 3.36 -14.27 -11.77
N VAL A 180 3.59 -13.90 -13.03
CA VAL A 180 2.59 -14.00 -14.10
C VAL A 180 2.84 -15.27 -14.89
N PHE A 181 1.81 -16.10 -15.00
CA PHE A 181 1.83 -17.32 -15.80
C PHE A 181 0.97 -17.12 -17.04
N ILE A 182 1.56 -17.29 -18.23
CA ILE A 182 0.85 -17.23 -19.51
C ILE A 182 0.98 -18.59 -20.18
N GLY A 183 -0.17 -19.17 -20.56
CA GLY A 183 -0.22 -20.46 -21.23
C GLY A 183 -0.66 -21.56 -20.29
N GLY A 184 -1.76 -22.23 -20.65
CA GLY A 184 -2.27 -23.39 -19.95
C GLY A 184 -1.42 -24.63 -20.27
N ALA A 185 -1.15 -25.39 -19.26
CA ALA A 185 -1.22 -26.83 -19.15
C ALA A 185 -0.83 -27.17 -17.71
#